data_5bb465b205610da7dd0013d70eb667a9
#
_entry.id   5bb465b205610da7dd0013d70eb667a9
#
_cell.length_a   1.000
_cell.length_b   1.000
_cell.length_c   1.000
_cell.angle_alpha   90.00
_cell.angle_beta   90.00
_cell.angle_gamma   90.00
#
_symmetry.space_group_name_H-M   'P 1'
#
loop_
_entity.id
_entity.type
_entity.pdbx_description
1 polymer ?
#
loop_
_entity_poly.entity_id
_entity_poly.type
_entity_poly.pdbx_seq_one_letter_code
_entity_poly.pdbx_strand_id
1 'polypeptide(L)'
;MAGVTRRRARRQRAFRWTIVTLLGIFFLLPLVAMLEFTTRGPNGTYTLETWKLLVDWGQLGETYPDLATGVVNSFGLVLLTVALTLLLLVPTVVWVRLRLPRLRRLVEFLCLLPLTIPAIVLVVGLAPVYAWVTYFLGGSALTLTFAYTILVLPYAYRSIDAGLSAIDVRTLAEASRSLGASWATVIWRVVLPNIRSAVLSAAFLTVALVLGEFTIASLLNRSNLQVAINLLGKSSATMSVAVSLTALVLAFVLLMLLSLVGGGRRRTSPKETR
;
A
#
# COMPACT_ATOMS: atom_id res chain seq x y z
N MET A 1 11.73 -48.87 -7.41
CA MET A 1 11.62 -47.69 -6.52
C MET A 1 10.94 -46.43 -7.13
N ALA A 2 10.85 -46.31 -8.46
CA ALA A 2 10.22 -45.11 -9.14
C ALA A 2 8.71 -44.97 -8.94
N GLY A 3 7.96 -46.01 -8.61
CA GLY A 3 6.49 -45.94 -8.42
C GLY A 3 6.03 -45.31 -7.11
N VAL A 4 6.82 -45.45 -6.04
CA VAL A 4 6.48 -44.93 -4.70
C VAL A 4 6.67 -43.42 -4.65
N THR A 5 7.70 -42.90 -5.31
CA THR A 5 7.97 -41.46 -5.40
C THR A 5 6.90 -40.71 -6.22
N ARG A 6 6.42 -41.32 -7.31
CA ARG A 6 5.35 -40.74 -8.14
C ARG A 6 4.00 -40.69 -7.40
N ARG A 7 3.64 -41.70 -6.62
CA ARG A 7 2.41 -41.71 -5.81
C ARG A 7 2.48 -40.68 -4.69
N ARG A 8 3.61 -40.55 -4.00
CA ARG A 8 3.82 -39.49 -2.98
C ARG A 8 3.72 -38.08 -3.58
N ALA A 9 4.36 -37.84 -4.72
CA ALA A 9 4.31 -36.56 -5.41
C ALA A 9 2.87 -36.19 -5.88
N ARG A 10 2.09 -37.22 -6.36
CA ARG A 10 0.70 -37.01 -6.76
C ARG A 10 -0.20 -36.68 -5.55
N ARG A 11 -0.03 -37.36 -4.42
CA ARG A 11 -0.76 -37.11 -3.17
C ARG A 11 -0.44 -35.73 -2.58
N GLN A 12 0.84 -35.32 -2.59
CA GLN A 12 1.26 -33.99 -2.16
C GLN A 12 0.69 -32.90 -3.07
N ARG A 13 0.66 -33.14 -4.39
CA ARG A 13 0.07 -32.20 -5.35
C ARG A 13 -1.46 -32.09 -5.15
N ALA A 14 -2.15 -33.21 -4.98
CA ALA A 14 -3.58 -33.23 -4.68
C ALA A 14 -3.88 -32.48 -3.37
N PHE A 15 -3.14 -32.75 -2.31
CA PHE A 15 -3.30 -32.06 -1.02
C PHE A 15 -3.06 -30.55 -1.12
N ARG A 16 -2.02 -30.13 -1.85
CA ARG A 16 -1.76 -28.70 -2.11
C ARG A 16 -2.92 -28.04 -2.86
N TRP A 17 -3.43 -28.68 -3.91
CA TRP A 17 -4.57 -28.17 -4.67
C TRP A 17 -5.85 -28.13 -3.84
N THR A 18 -6.10 -29.12 -2.99
CA THR A 18 -7.25 -29.09 -2.05
C THR A 18 -7.16 -27.88 -1.12
N ILE A 19 -6.01 -27.63 -0.52
CA ILE A 19 -5.81 -26.45 0.36
C ILE A 19 -6.00 -25.14 -0.44
N VAL A 20 -5.39 -25.03 -1.61
CA VAL A 20 -5.52 -23.83 -2.45
C VAL A 20 -6.98 -23.59 -2.86
N THR A 21 -7.72 -24.65 -3.21
CA THR A 21 -9.13 -24.57 -3.59
C THR A 21 -9.99 -24.16 -2.38
N LEU A 22 -9.80 -24.78 -1.22
CA LEU A 22 -10.53 -24.42 0.00
C LEU A 22 -10.30 -22.97 0.42
N LEU A 23 -9.04 -22.52 0.42
CA LEU A 23 -8.70 -21.14 0.69
C LEU A 23 -9.29 -20.20 -0.38
N GLY A 24 -9.21 -20.60 -1.66
CA GLY A 24 -9.79 -19.84 -2.75
C GLY A 24 -11.31 -19.65 -2.57
N ILE A 25 -12.05 -20.72 -2.29
CA ILE A 25 -13.49 -20.66 -2.01
C ILE A 25 -13.75 -19.76 -0.80
N PHE A 26 -13.01 -19.94 0.29
CA PHE A 26 -13.19 -19.15 1.51
C PHE A 26 -13.02 -17.64 1.27
N PHE A 27 -12.03 -17.22 0.47
CA PHE A 27 -11.83 -15.81 0.16
C PHE A 27 -12.73 -15.27 -0.95
N LEU A 28 -13.14 -16.11 -1.92
CA LEU A 28 -14.02 -15.67 -3.01
C LEU A 28 -15.49 -15.62 -2.59
N LEU A 29 -15.92 -16.45 -1.66
CA LEU A 29 -17.32 -16.53 -1.22
C LEU A 29 -17.86 -15.17 -0.74
N PRO A 30 -17.16 -14.40 0.14
CA PRO A 30 -17.64 -13.07 0.52
C PRO A 30 -17.74 -12.11 -0.67
N LEU A 31 -16.82 -12.17 -1.63
CA LEU A 31 -16.84 -11.29 -2.82
C LEU A 31 -18.04 -11.60 -3.72
N VAL A 32 -18.34 -12.90 -3.90
CA VAL A 32 -19.52 -13.33 -4.64
C VAL A 32 -20.81 -12.89 -3.91
N ALA A 33 -20.85 -13.01 -2.58
CA ALA A 33 -21.97 -12.54 -1.78
C ALA A 33 -22.16 -11.02 -1.88
N MET A 34 -21.07 -10.24 -1.85
CA MET A 34 -21.11 -8.79 -2.08
C MET A 34 -21.65 -8.45 -3.48
N LEU A 35 -21.18 -9.15 -4.51
CA LEU A 35 -21.65 -8.95 -5.88
C LEU A 35 -23.13 -9.26 -6.00
N GLU A 36 -23.57 -10.38 -5.43
CA GLU A 36 -24.97 -10.80 -5.43
C GLU A 36 -25.84 -9.79 -4.67
N PHE A 37 -25.41 -9.34 -3.50
CA PHE A 37 -26.12 -8.33 -2.71
C PHE A 37 -26.32 -7.03 -3.48
N THR A 38 -25.30 -6.57 -4.23
CA THR A 38 -25.33 -5.30 -4.99
C THR A 38 -26.18 -5.37 -6.26
N THR A 39 -26.52 -6.57 -6.72
CA THR A 39 -27.39 -6.79 -7.89
C THR A 39 -28.84 -7.08 -7.51
N ARG A 40 -29.16 -7.26 -6.23
CA ARG A 40 -30.55 -7.44 -5.78
C ARG A 40 -31.32 -6.15 -5.78
N GLY A 41 -32.41 -6.11 -6.52
CA GLY A 41 -33.41 -5.05 -6.48
C GLY A 41 -34.45 -5.23 -5.37
N PRO A 42 -35.26 -4.18 -5.05
CA PRO A 42 -36.25 -4.20 -3.95
C PRO A 42 -37.29 -5.29 -4.06
N ASN A 43 -37.62 -5.74 -5.26
CA ASN A 43 -38.67 -6.74 -5.53
C ASN A 43 -38.11 -8.17 -5.76
N GLY A 44 -36.87 -8.46 -5.35
CA GLY A 44 -36.23 -9.74 -5.59
C GLY A 44 -35.78 -9.96 -7.05
N THR A 45 -35.89 -8.95 -7.89
CA THR A 45 -35.34 -8.93 -9.27
C THR A 45 -33.88 -8.55 -9.24
N TYR A 46 -33.10 -9.01 -10.22
CA TYR A 46 -31.72 -8.58 -10.38
C TYR A 46 -31.65 -7.32 -11.22
N THR A 47 -30.95 -6.29 -10.71
CA THR A 47 -30.75 -5.01 -11.41
C THR A 47 -29.27 -4.65 -11.42
N LEU A 48 -28.86 -3.86 -12.41
CA LEU A 48 -27.50 -3.31 -12.51
C LEU A 48 -27.49 -1.77 -12.32
N GLU A 49 -28.56 -1.21 -11.79
CA GLU A 49 -28.68 0.25 -11.62
C GLU A 49 -27.58 0.83 -10.75
N THR A 50 -27.26 0.17 -9.62
CA THR A 50 -26.14 0.57 -8.75
C THR A 50 -24.79 0.62 -9.50
N TRP A 51 -24.56 -0.38 -10.36
CA TRP A 51 -23.33 -0.47 -11.13
C TRP A 51 -23.28 0.54 -12.28
N LYS A 52 -24.42 0.85 -12.92
CA LYS A 52 -24.50 1.90 -13.95
C LYS A 52 -24.19 3.27 -13.33
N LEU A 53 -24.80 3.57 -12.18
CA LEU A 53 -24.53 4.82 -11.46
C LEU A 53 -23.06 4.95 -11.03
N LEU A 54 -22.44 3.83 -10.65
CA LEU A 54 -21.02 3.82 -10.22
C LEU A 54 -20.05 4.09 -11.37
N VAL A 55 -20.42 3.73 -12.61
CA VAL A 55 -19.61 3.98 -13.82
C VAL A 55 -19.82 5.41 -14.34
N ASP A 56 -21.00 5.98 -14.12
CA ASP A 56 -21.32 7.36 -14.53
C ASP A 56 -20.82 8.36 -13.47
N TRP A 57 -19.57 8.83 -13.66
CA TRP A 57 -18.93 9.75 -12.71
C TRP A 57 -19.70 11.07 -12.53
N GLY A 58 -20.41 11.55 -13.56
CA GLY A 58 -21.22 12.77 -13.48
C GLY A 58 -22.39 12.59 -12.53
N GLN A 59 -23.21 11.57 -12.76
CA GLN A 59 -24.35 11.25 -11.92
C GLN A 59 -23.93 10.83 -10.50
N LEU A 60 -22.80 10.11 -10.37
CA LEU A 60 -22.24 9.72 -9.07
C LEU A 60 -21.90 10.97 -8.23
N GLY A 61 -21.25 11.97 -8.83
CA GLY A 61 -20.85 13.21 -8.15
C GLY A 61 -22.04 14.05 -7.73
N GLU A 62 -23.13 14.06 -8.51
CA GLU A 62 -24.37 14.76 -8.16
C GLU A 62 -25.16 14.04 -7.06
N THR A 63 -25.23 12.70 -7.13
CA THR A 63 -26.01 11.89 -6.19
C THR A 63 -25.27 11.66 -4.86
N TYR A 64 -23.94 11.49 -4.93
CA TYR A 64 -23.08 11.17 -3.78
C TYR A 64 -21.81 12.04 -3.78
N PRO A 65 -21.90 13.34 -3.54
CA PRO A 65 -20.76 14.29 -3.61
C PRO A 65 -19.65 13.95 -2.60
N ASP A 66 -20.00 13.42 -1.42
CA ASP A 66 -19.02 12.99 -0.42
C ASP A 66 -18.19 11.80 -0.90
N LEU A 67 -18.79 10.88 -1.68
CA LEU A 67 -18.07 9.76 -2.27
C LEU A 67 -17.08 10.23 -3.33
N ALA A 68 -17.53 11.09 -4.25
CA ALA A 68 -16.66 11.64 -5.29
C ALA A 68 -15.46 12.40 -4.67
N THR A 69 -15.71 13.21 -3.66
CA THR A 69 -14.68 13.92 -2.90
C THR A 69 -13.74 12.95 -2.19
N GLY A 70 -14.27 11.91 -1.55
CA GLY A 70 -13.49 10.86 -0.88
C GLY A 70 -12.55 10.11 -1.80
N VAL A 71 -13.01 9.79 -3.03
CA VAL A 71 -12.19 9.13 -4.07
C VAL A 71 -11.03 10.04 -4.48
N VAL A 72 -11.31 11.29 -4.84
CA VAL A 72 -10.29 12.26 -5.27
C VAL A 72 -9.25 12.50 -4.16
N ASN A 73 -9.72 12.70 -2.92
CA ASN A 73 -8.83 12.87 -1.78
C ASN A 73 -7.94 11.65 -1.55
N SER A 74 -8.50 10.45 -1.62
CA SER A 74 -7.70 9.22 -1.42
C SER A 74 -6.64 9.06 -2.48
N PHE A 75 -6.93 9.38 -3.74
CA PHE A 75 -5.93 9.35 -4.80
C PHE A 75 -4.80 10.35 -4.56
N GLY A 76 -5.15 11.58 -4.19
CA GLY A 76 -4.17 12.62 -3.80
C GLY A 76 -3.34 12.20 -2.59
N LEU A 77 -3.97 11.63 -1.55
CA LEU A 77 -3.28 11.10 -0.36
C LEU A 77 -2.30 9.98 -0.69
N VAL A 78 -2.68 9.05 -1.56
CA VAL A 78 -1.78 7.97 -2.02
C VAL A 78 -0.54 8.56 -2.68
N LEU A 79 -0.73 9.46 -3.66
CA LEU A 79 0.39 10.05 -4.40
C LEU A 79 1.32 10.84 -3.47
N LEU A 80 0.75 11.74 -2.65
CA LEU A 80 1.52 12.58 -1.75
C LEU A 80 2.23 11.76 -0.66
N THR A 81 1.57 10.76 -0.08
CA THR A 81 2.17 9.93 0.97
C THR A 81 3.29 9.06 0.41
N VAL A 82 3.11 8.44 -0.77
CA VAL A 82 4.17 7.69 -1.43
C VAL A 82 5.36 8.59 -1.74
N ALA A 83 5.11 9.75 -2.35
CA ALA A 83 6.17 10.70 -2.69
C ALA A 83 6.92 11.18 -1.44
N LEU A 84 6.21 11.63 -0.41
CA LEU A 84 6.80 12.13 0.83
C LEU A 84 7.59 11.02 1.55
N THR A 85 7.01 9.83 1.69
CA THR A 85 7.67 8.70 2.35
C THR A 85 8.96 8.31 1.64
N LEU A 86 8.95 8.18 0.31
CA LEU A 86 10.14 7.79 -0.44
C LEU A 86 11.19 8.91 -0.46
N LEU A 87 10.78 10.17 -0.62
CA LEU A 87 11.67 11.34 -0.59
C LEU A 87 12.39 11.49 0.76
N LEU A 88 11.72 11.19 1.87
CA LEU A 88 12.31 11.25 3.20
C LEU A 88 13.14 10.00 3.51
N LEU A 89 12.57 8.81 3.30
CA LEU A 89 13.21 7.57 3.74
C LEU A 89 14.40 7.15 2.90
N VAL A 90 14.31 7.21 1.57
CA VAL A 90 15.37 6.70 0.71
C VAL A 90 16.70 7.42 0.98
N PRO A 91 16.78 8.76 0.90
CA PRO A 91 18.04 9.44 1.18
C PRO A 91 18.49 9.29 2.63
N THR A 92 17.54 9.32 3.59
CA THR A 92 17.85 9.21 5.03
C THR A 92 18.48 7.86 5.34
N VAL A 93 17.84 6.76 4.93
CA VAL A 93 18.34 5.40 5.24
C VAL A 93 19.67 5.12 4.53
N VAL A 94 19.80 5.55 3.27
CA VAL A 94 21.07 5.43 2.52
C VAL A 94 22.16 6.23 3.21
N TRP A 95 21.89 7.48 3.59
CA TRP A 95 22.85 8.34 4.25
C TRP A 95 23.29 7.80 5.60
N VAL A 96 22.36 7.37 6.44
CA VAL A 96 22.64 6.76 7.74
C VAL A 96 23.51 5.51 7.58
N ARG A 97 23.21 4.67 6.59
CA ARG A 97 23.97 3.44 6.36
C ARG A 97 25.41 3.71 5.88
N LEU A 98 25.63 4.74 5.07
CA LEU A 98 26.95 5.09 4.52
C LEU A 98 27.79 5.96 5.45
N ARG A 99 27.18 6.93 6.13
CA ARG A 99 27.89 7.96 6.87
C ARG A 99 27.74 7.91 8.37
N LEU A 100 26.61 7.39 8.88
CA LEU A 100 26.28 7.43 10.30
C LEU A 100 25.88 6.03 10.83
N PRO A 101 26.74 4.99 10.63
CA PRO A 101 26.36 3.61 10.99
C PRO A 101 26.02 3.44 12.48
N ARG A 102 26.55 4.30 13.35
CA ARG A 102 26.22 4.31 14.79
C ARG A 102 24.76 4.69 15.07
N LEU A 103 24.16 5.55 14.22
CA LEU A 103 22.78 6.00 14.36
C LEU A 103 21.76 5.01 13.72
N ARG A 104 22.21 3.98 13.04
CA ARG A 104 21.33 3.02 12.35
C ARG A 104 20.28 2.42 13.27
N ARG A 105 20.71 1.98 14.49
CA ARG A 105 19.77 1.39 15.46
C ARG A 105 18.74 2.39 15.97
N LEU A 106 19.15 3.65 16.18
CA LEU A 106 18.25 4.72 16.60
C LEU A 106 17.20 5.03 15.50
N VAL A 107 17.66 5.17 14.26
CA VAL A 107 16.75 5.43 13.10
C VAL A 107 15.80 4.26 12.90
N GLU A 108 16.29 3.01 12.99
CA GLU A 108 15.45 1.83 12.94
C GLU A 108 14.38 1.86 14.04
N PHE A 109 14.77 2.13 15.28
CA PHE A 109 13.85 2.22 16.41
C PHE A 109 12.78 3.29 16.17
N LEU A 110 13.19 4.51 15.77
CA LEU A 110 12.25 5.61 15.50
C LEU A 110 11.28 5.29 14.35
N CYS A 111 11.79 4.68 13.28
CA CYS A 111 10.94 4.27 12.15
C CYS A 111 9.94 3.16 12.53
N LEU A 112 10.28 2.29 13.46
CA LEU A 112 9.42 1.18 13.89
C LEU A 112 8.47 1.54 15.04
N LEU A 113 8.71 2.64 15.73
CA LEU A 113 7.94 3.08 16.88
C LEU A 113 6.42 3.19 16.60
N PRO A 114 5.96 3.72 15.45
CA PRO A 114 4.54 3.81 15.16
C PRO A 114 3.83 2.45 15.12
N LEU A 115 4.54 1.35 14.86
CA LEU A 115 3.97 0.00 14.85
C LEU A 115 3.53 -0.47 16.24
N THR A 116 4.16 0.05 17.29
CA THR A 116 3.87 -0.32 18.68
C THR A 116 2.71 0.47 19.28
N ILE A 117 2.29 1.54 18.61
CA ILE A 117 1.24 2.45 19.07
C ILE A 117 -0.07 2.14 18.33
N PRO A 118 -1.16 1.80 19.02
CA PRO A 118 -2.47 1.65 18.39
C PRO A 118 -2.88 2.93 17.61
N ALA A 119 -3.48 2.77 16.43
CA ALA A 119 -3.83 3.89 15.56
C ALA A 119 -4.66 4.99 16.27
N ILE A 120 -5.60 4.59 17.13
CA ILE A 120 -6.43 5.53 17.92
C ILE A 120 -5.55 6.38 18.86
N VAL A 121 -4.60 5.76 19.56
CA VAL A 121 -3.69 6.46 20.48
C VAL A 121 -2.78 7.40 19.70
N LEU A 122 -2.29 6.96 18.52
CA LEU A 122 -1.50 7.79 17.64
C LEU A 122 -2.26 9.06 17.22
N VAL A 123 -3.53 8.93 16.85
CA VAL A 123 -4.38 10.08 16.45
C VAL A 123 -4.60 11.03 17.61
N VAL A 124 -4.92 10.52 18.80
CA VAL A 124 -5.11 11.36 20.00
C VAL A 124 -3.82 12.14 20.30
N GLY A 125 -2.65 11.48 20.21
CA GLY A 125 -1.36 12.14 20.39
C GLY A 125 -1.03 13.16 19.28
N LEU A 126 -1.49 12.94 18.06
CA LEU A 126 -1.30 13.87 16.94
C LEU A 126 -2.31 15.02 16.90
N ALA A 127 -3.44 14.93 17.62
CA ALA A 127 -4.49 15.94 17.58
C ALA A 127 -3.98 17.36 17.85
N PRO A 128 -3.14 17.66 18.88
CA PRO A 128 -2.58 18.98 19.10
C PRO A 128 -1.70 19.45 17.92
N VAL A 129 -0.92 18.55 17.33
CA VAL A 129 -0.09 18.85 16.15
C VAL A 129 -0.98 19.19 14.96
N TYR A 130 -2.07 18.45 14.79
CA TYR A 130 -3.04 18.70 13.71
C TYR A 130 -3.84 20.01 13.91
N ALA A 131 -3.98 20.52 15.11
CA ALA A 131 -4.49 21.88 15.32
C ALA A 131 -3.58 22.92 14.65
N TRP A 132 -2.25 22.79 14.80
CA TRP A 132 -1.28 23.64 14.12
C TRP A 132 -1.25 23.42 12.60
N VAL A 133 -1.27 22.16 12.16
CA VAL A 133 -1.35 21.83 10.73
C VAL A 133 -2.57 22.49 10.09
N THR A 134 -3.73 22.41 10.75
CA THR A 134 -4.97 23.02 10.27
C THR A 134 -4.91 24.54 10.28
N TYR A 135 -4.26 25.13 11.28
CA TYR A 135 -4.10 26.58 11.37
C TYR A 135 -3.25 27.13 10.20
N PHE A 136 -2.13 26.49 9.86
CA PHE A 136 -1.21 26.96 8.82
C PHE A 136 -1.56 26.50 7.40
N LEU A 137 -2.05 25.28 7.22
CA LEU A 137 -2.28 24.64 5.93
C LEU A 137 -3.76 24.44 5.59
N GLY A 138 -4.65 24.81 6.50
CA GLY A 138 -6.08 24.64 6.32
C GLY A 138 -6.59 23.23 6.62
N GLY A 139 -7.90 23.06 6.48
CA GLY A 139 -8.64 21.84 6.79
C GLY A 139 -8.66 20.80 5.66
N SER A 140 -7.79 20.88 4.67
CA SER A 140 -7.76 19.92 3.55
C SER A 140 -7.49 18.49 4.01
N ALA A 141 -8.20 17.52 3.42
CA ALA A 141 -7.92 16.10 3.64
C ALA A 141 -6.48 15.70 3.25
N LEU A 142 -5.88 16.38 2.28
CA LEU A 142 -4.51 16.12 1.82
C LEU A 142 -3.46 16.35 2.91
N THR A 143 -3.77 17.13 3.95
CA THR A 143 -2.89 17.29 5.11
C THR A 143 -2.68 16.00 5.91
N LEU A 144 -3.59 15.01 5.78
CA LEU A 144 -3.42 13.67 6.36
C LEU A 144 -2.15 12.96 5.87
N THR A 145 -1.57 13.40 4.75
CA THR A 145 -0.29 12.88 4.24
C THR A 145 0.79 12.81 5.32
N PHE A 146 0.86 13.78 6.23
CA PHE A 146 1.85 13.79 7.32
C PHE A 146 1.62 12.63 8.31
N ALA A 147 0.38 12.43 8.76
CA ALA A 147 0.04 11.33 9.66
C ALA A 147 0.19 9.97 8.96
N TYR A 148 -0.22 9.89 7.71
CA TYR A 148 -0.09 8.66 6.92
C TYR A 148 1.38 8.31 6.66
N THR A 149 2.24 9.31 6.45
CA THR A 149 3.68 9.07 6.35
C THR A 149 4.22 8.44 7.62
N ILE A 150 3.81 8.92 8.81
CA ILE A 150 4.19 8.30 10.10
C ILE A 150 3.66 6.85 10.18
N LEU A 151 2.41 6.63 9.81
CA LEU A 151 1.78 5.30 9.85
C LEU A 151 2.51 4.27 8.97
N VAL A 152 2.97 4.68 7.78
CA VAL A 152 3.60 3.78 6.81
C VAL A 152 5.12 3.62 7.02
N LEU A 153 5.74 4.50 7.82
CA LEU A 153 7.19 4.48 8.11
C LEU A 153 7.74 3.08 8.40
N PRO A 154 7.15 2.26 9.30
CA PRO A 154 7.69 0.96 9.66
C PRO A 154 7.82 0.02 8.46
N TYR A 155 6.81 -0.01 7.62
CA TYR A 155 6.71 -0.91 6.48
C TYR A 155 7.64 -0.48 5.35
N ALA A 156 7.65 0.82 5.04
CA ALA A 156 8.52 1.39 4.03
C ALA A 156 10.01 1.27 4.44
N TYR A 157 10.33 1.56 5.72
CA TYR A 157 11.68 1.40 6.25
C TYR A 157 12.18 -0.05 6.12
N ARG A 158 11.39 -1.03 6.57
CA ARG A 158 11.75 -2.46 6.47
C ARG A 158 12.00 -2.88 5.02
N SER A 159 11.17 -2.43 4.09
CA SER A 159 11.34 -2.74 2.67
C SER A 159 12.65 -2.17 2.11
N ILE A 160 12.92 -0.88 2.39
CA ILE A 160 14.14 -0.20 1.90
C ILE A 160 15.40 -0.78 2.56
N ASP A 161 15.39 -1.01 3.89
CA ASP A 161 16.55 -1.57 4.61
C ASP A 161 16.87 -3.00 4.13
N ALA A 162 15.85 -3.83 3.85
CA ALA A 162 16.04 -5.14 3.26
C ALA A 162 16.71 -5.05 1.86
N GLY A 163 16.28 -4.12 1.01
CA GLY A 163 16.89 -3.88 -0.29
C GLY A 163 18.34 -3.44 -0.20
N LEU A 164 18.64 -2.51 0.72
CA LEU A 164 20.00 -2.05 0.96
C LEU A 164 20.90 -3.12 1.58
N SER A 165 20.31 -4.08 2.32
CA SER A 165 21.04 -5.21 2.90
C SER A 165 21.38 -6.28 1.87
N ALA A 166 20.70 -6.32 0.74
CA ALA A 166 20.92 -7.27 -0.34
C ALA A 166 22.07 -6.87 -1.29
N ILE A 167 22.62 -5.65 -1.15
CA ILE A 167 23.72 -5.13 -1.98
C ILE A 167 24.85 -4.62 -1.10
N ASP A 168 26.06 -4.61 -1.64
CA ASP A 168 27.19 -3.91 -1.01
C ASP A 168 27.17 -2.42 -1.39
N VAL A 169 26.28 -1.69 -0.68
CA VAL A 169 26.06 -0.26 -0.91
C VAL A 169 27.31 0.56 -0.65
N ARG A 170 28.22 0.11 0.24
CA ARG A 170 29.44 0.83 0.59
C ARG A 170 30.44 0.80 -0.56
N THR A 171 30.75 -0.38 -1.08
CA THR A 171 31.63 -0.52 -2.24
C THR A 171 31.10 0.22 -3.47
N LEU A 172 29.79 0.17 -3.73
CA LEU A 172 29.17 0.92 -4.83
C LEU A 172 29.34 2.44 -4.65
N ALA A 173 29.15 2.94 -3.42
CA ALA A 173 29.31 4.35 -3.12
C ALA A 173 30.79 4.79 -3.23
N GLU A 174 31.73 4.02 -2.68
CA GLU A 174 33.17 4.31 -2.73
C GLU A 174 33.69 4.32 -4.18
N ALA A 175 33.34 3.31 -4.98
CA ALA A 175 33.70 3.25 -6.39
C ALA A 175 33.14 4.43 -7.19
N SER A 176 31.90 4.83 -6.95
CA SER A 176 31.29 5.99 -7.62
C SER A 176 31.96 7.30 -7.20
N ARG A 177 32.32 7.43 -5.91
CA ARG A 177 33.00 8.61 -5.38
C ARG A 177 34.42 8.75 -5.90
N SER A 178 35.17 7.67 -6.10
CA SER A 178 36.49 7.67 -6.71
C SER A 178 36.48 8.15 -8.17
N LEU A 179 35.36 7.97 -8.85
CA LEU A 179 35.11 8.51 -10.20
C LEU A 179 34.56 9.94 -10.19
N GLY A 180 34.57 10.65 -9.05
CA GLY A 180 34.16 12.05 -8.93
C GLY A 180 32.64 12.28 -8.76
N ALA A 181 31.84 11.23 -8.59
CA ALA A 181 30.39 11.40 -8.42
C ALA A 181 30.05 12.17 -7.12
N SER A 182 29.05 13.05 -7.17
CA SER A 182 28.50 13.72 -5.99
C SER A 182 27.67 12.73 -5.14
N TRP A 183 27.38 13.06 -3.87
CA TRP A 183 26.52 12.23 -3.02
C TRP A 183 25.09 12.10 -3.57
N ALA A 184 24.54 13.14 -4.17
CA ALA A 184 23.26 13.08 -4.86
C ALA A 184 23.31 12.07 -6.01
N THR A 185 24.39 12.09 -6.82
CA THR A 185 24.60 11.13 -7.90
C THR A 185 24.69 9.69 -7.37
N VAL A 186 25.40 9.46 -6.27
CA VAL A 186 25.49 8.14 -5.62
C VAL A 186 24.10 7.65 -5.21
N ILE A 187 23.31 8.48 -4.53
CA ILE A 187 21.97 8.08 -4.05
C ILE A 187 21.03 7.82 -5.24
N TRP A 188 20.88 8.79 -6.15
CA TRP A 188 19.84 8.76 -7.17
C TRP A 188 20.20 7.96 -8.43
N ARG A 189 21.48 7.90 -8.82
CA ARG A 189 21.91 7.21 -10.04
C ARG A 189 22.58 5.86 -9.81
N VAL A 190 23.06 5.60 -8.58
CA VAL A 190 23.76 4.34 -8.28
C VAL A 190 22.95 3.49 -7.32
N VAL A 191 22.64 3.99 -6.12
CA VAL A 191 21.97 3.19 -5.08
C VAL A 191 20.51 2.92 -5.46
N LEU A 192 19.73 3.96 -5.77
CA LEU A 192 18.30 3.86 -6.04
C LEU A 192 17.96 2.85 -7.15
N PRO A 193 18.62 2.84 -8.32
CA PRO A 193 18.35 1.83 -9.34
C PRO A 193 18.64 0.40 -8.90
N ASN A 194 19.63 0.20 -8.02
CA ASN A 194 19.99 -1.12 -7.51
C ASN A 194 18.98 -1.65 -6.47
N ILE A 195 18.27 -0.77 -5.76
CA ILE A 195 17.25 -1.14 -4.79
C ILE A 195 15.82 -0.88 -5.30
N ARG A 196 15.64 -0.68 -6.60
CA ARG A 196 14.32 -0.32 -7.18
C ARG A 196 13.19 -1.26 -6.79
N SER A 197 13.45 -2.57 -6.67
CA SER A 197 12.45 -3.55 -6.24
C SER A 197 12.00 -3.31 -4.78
N ALA A 198 12.93 -2.93 -3.91
CA ALA A 198 12.63 -2.59 -2.52
C ALA A 198 11.84 -1.27 -2.41
N VAL A 199 12.22 -0.28 -3.22
CA VAL A 199 11.49 1.00 -3.30
C VAL A 199 10.07 0.81 -3.82
N LEU A 200 9.91 0.00 -4.88
CA LEU A 200 8.58 -0.37 -5.39
C LEU A 200 7.76 -1.13 -4.34
N SER A 201 8.38 -2.04 -3.58
CA SER A 201 7.70 -2.74 -2.47
C SER A 201 7.29 -1.78 -1.35
N ALA A 202 8.13 -0.78 -1.02
CA ALA A 202 7.78 0.27 -0.07
C ALA A 202 6.61 1.12 -0.57
N ALA A 203 6.63 1.54 -1.84
CA ALA A 203 5.52 2.26 -2.47
C ALA A 203 4.23 1.43 -2.46
N PHE A 204 4.31 0.16 -2.83
CA PHE A 204 3.20 -0.79 -2.81
C PHE A 204 2.55 -0.90 -1.42
N LEU A 205 3.36 -1.12 -0.37
CA LEU A 205 2.85 -1.18 1.00
C LEU A 205 2.23 0.14 1.44
N THR A 206 2.83 1.28 1.05
CA THR A 206 2.27 2.61 1.33
C THR A 206 0.90 2.79 0.68
N VAL A 207 0.75 2.44 -0.61
CA VAL A 207 -0.53 2.50 -1.33
C VAL A 207 -1.59 1.67 -0.62
N ALA A 208 -1.26 0.41 -0.28
CA ALA A 208 -2.21 -0.50 0.37
C ALA A 208 -2.69 0.04 1.73
N LEU A 209 -1.77 0.56 2.55
CA LEU A 209 -2.08 1.11 3.87
C LEU A 209 -2.90 2.40 3.78
N VAL A 210 -2.55 3.32 2.86
CA VAL A 210 -3.27 4.59 2.69
C VAL A 210 -4.69 4.37 2.18
N LEU A 211 -4.88 3.46 1.21
CA LEU A 211 -6.22 3.14 0.69
C LEU A 211 -7.12 2.45 1.72
N GLY A 212 -6.55 1.69 2.64
CA GLY A 212 -7.29 1.00 3.71
C GLY A 212 -7.48 1.84 4.98
N GLU A 213 -6.93 3.06 5.03
CA GLU A 213 -6.92 3.84 6.26
C GLU A 213 -8.25 4.57 6.47
N PHE A 214 -8.88 4.29 7.60
CA PHE A 214 -10.15 4.87 8.05
C PHE A 214 -9.99 5.67 9.36
N THR A 215 -9.20 5.15 10.28
CA THR A 215 -9.21 5.59 11.70
C THR A 215 -8.71 7.02 11.85
N ILE A 216 -7.58 7.34 11.24
CA ILE A 216 -6.98 8.68 11.33
C ILE A 216 -7.87 9.71 10.63
N ALA A 217 -8.35 9.37 9.41
CA ALA A 217 -9.23 10.27 8.67
C ALA A 217 -10.53 10.54 9.43
N SER A 218 -11.18 9.51 9.94
CA SER A 218 -12.44 9.60 10.67
C SER A 218 -12.29 10.41 11.96
N LEU A 219 -11.26 10.14 12.76
CA LEU A 219 -11.05 10.81 14.05
C LEU A 219 -10.58 12.28 13.90
N LEU A 220 -9.84 12.60 12.82
CA LEU A 220 -9.47 13.97 12.51
C LEU A 220 -10.53 14.72 11.68
N ASN A 221 -11.70 14.11 11.48
CA ASN A 221 -12.82 14.66 10.71
C ASN A 221 -12.40 15.12 9.31
N ARG A 222 -11.74 14.20 8.56
CA ARG A 222 -11.31 14.43 7.17
C ARG A 222 -11.93 13.39 6.26
N SER A 223 -12.30 13.81 5.05
CA SER A 223 -12.91 12.94 4.06
C SER A 223 -11.84 12.20 3.24
N ASN A 224 -11.89 10.86 3.29
CA ASN A 224 -11.22 9.97 2.36
C ASN A 224 -12.20 8.89 1.88
N LEU A 225 -11.78 7.98 1.01
CA LEU A 225 -12.65 6.94 0.45
C LEU A 225 -13.27 6.07 1.54
N GLN A 226 -12.52 5.67 2.58
CA GLN A 226 -13.03 4.79 3.64
C GLN A 226 -14.06 5.48 4.52
N VAL A 227 -13.86 6.78 4.81
CA VAL A 227 -14.84 7.59 5.54
C VAL A 227 -16.10 7.78 4.69
N ALA A 228 -15.96 8.07 3.39
CA ALA A 228 -17.08 8.19 2.47
C ALA A 228 -17.89 6.89 2.35
N ILE A 229 -17.22 5.73 2.22
CA ILE A 229 -17.86 4.41 2.22
C ILE A 229 -18.63 4.16 3.53
N ASN A 230 -18.06 4.52 4.67
CA ASN A 230 -18.71 4.35 5.97
C ASN A 230 -19.97 5.23 6.09
N LEU A 231 -19.91 6.49 5.66
CA LEU A 231 -21.06 7.38 5.63
C LEU A 231 -22.13 6.87 4.67
N LEU A 232 -21.72 6.43 3.49
CA LEU A 232 -22.61 5.86 2.49
C LEU A 232 -23.33 4.59 2.99
N GLY A 233 -22.66 3.78 3.81
CA GLY A 233 -23.28 2.59 4.43
C GLY A 233 -24.44 2.90 5.36
N LYS A 234 -24.54 4.13 5.86
CA LYS A 234 -25.66 4.60 6.70
C LYS A 234 -26.88 5.06 5.87
N SER A 235 -26.67 5.46 4.62
CA SER A 235 -27.72 5.96 3.72
C SER A 235 -28.10 4.95 2.64
N SER A 236 -27.17 4.24 2.08
CA SER A 236 -27.36 3.25 1.02
C SER A 236 -26.38 2.07 1.16
N ALA A 237 -26.83 1.00 1.83
CA ALA A 237 -26.02 -0.20 2.02
C ALA A 237 -25.57 -0.82 0.69
N THR A 238 -26.47 -0.89 -0.29
CA THR A 238 -26.19 -1.48 -1.61
C THR A 238 -25.07 -0.71 -2.32
N MET A 239 -25.14 0.62 -2.33
CA MET A 239 -24.10 1.46 -2.96
C MET A 239 -22.77 1.38 -2.19
N SER A 240 -22.82 1.39 -0.85
CA SER A 240 -21.61 1.25 -0.02
C SER A 240 -20.86 -0.07 -0.30
N VAL A 241 -21.61 -1.19 -0.42
CA VAL A 241 -21.03 -2.51 -0.74
C VAL A 241 -20.49 -2.52 -2.17
N ALA A 242 -21.19 -1.93 -3.15
CA ALA A 242 -20.72 -1.86 -4.53
C ALA A 242 -19.40 -1.05 -4.65
N VAL A 243 -19.34 0.10 -3.97
CA VAL A 243 -18.11 0.93 -3.91
C VAL A 243 -16.98 0.17 -3.21
N SER A 244 -17.27 -0.51 -2.10
CA SER A 244 -16.27 -1.30 -1.37
C SER A 244 -15.70 -2.43 -2.23
N LEU A 245 -16.56 -3.14 -2.96
CA LEU A 245 -16.12 -4.21 -3.88
C LEU A 245 -15.29 -3.64 -5.04
N THR A 246 -15.72 -2.52 -5.62
CA THR A 246 -14.97 -1.83 -6.68
C THR A 246 -13.60 -1.36 -6.18
N ALA A 247 -13.56 -0.74 -5.00
CA ALA A 247 -12.31 -0.28 -4.39
C ALA A 247 -11.35 -1.44 -4.10
N LEU A 248 -11.87 -2.58 -3.62
CA LEU A 248 -11.07 -3.78 -3.39
C LEU A 248 -10.49 -4.34 -4.69
N VAL A 249 -11.31 -4.47 -5.74
CA VAL A 249 -10.86 -4.96 -7.05
C VAL A 249 -9.85 -3.99 -7.67
N LEU A 250 -10.12 -2.69 -7.60
CA LEU A 250 -9.20 -1.66 -8.11
C LEU A 250 -7.85 -1.70 -7.36
N ALA A 251 -7.89 -1.78 -6.03
CA ALA A 251 -6.68 -1.92 -5.22
C ALA A 251 -5.90 -3.18 -5.61
N PHE A 252 -6.58 -4.32 -5.74
CA PHE A 252 -5.95 -5.58 -6.16
C PHE A 252 -5.31 -5.45 -7.54
N VAL A 253 -6.00 -4.88 -8.52
CA VAL A 253 -5.47 -4.66 -9.88
C VAL A 253 -4.27 -3.71 -9.84
N LEU A 254 -4.36 -2.60 -9.11
CA LEU A 254 -3.26 -1.65 -8.95
C LEU A 254 -2.03 -2.31 -8.35
N LEU A 255 -2.23 -3.09 -7.29
CA LEU A 255 -1.17 -3.81 -6.61
C LEU A 255 -0.56 -4.91 -7.51
N MET A 256 -1.37 -5.59 -8.31
CA MET A 256 -0.91 -6.57 -9.30
C MET A 256 -0.06 -5.90 -10.38
N LEU A 257 -0.49 -4.76 -10.91
CA LEU A 257 0.28 -3.99 -11.90
C LEU A 257 1.63 -3.53 -11.35
N LEU A 258 1.64 -2.97 -10.13
CA LEU A 258 2.88 -2.59 -9.44
C LEU A 258 3.82 -3.79 -9.24
N SER A 259 3.27 -4.95 -8.88
CA SER A 259 4.04 -6.20 -8.72
C SER A 259 4.67 -6.66 -10.04
N LEU A 260 3.96 -6.55 -11.17
CA LEU A 260 4.49 -6.90 -12.49
C LEU A 260 5.65 -5.98 -12.90
N VAL A 261 5.54 -4.69 -12.62
CA VAL A 261 6.62 -3.70 -12.85
C VAL A 261 7.84 -4.01 -11.97
N GLY A 262 7.63 -4.41 -10.71
CA GLY A 262 8.68 -4.77 -9.76
C GLY A 262 9.36 -6.11 -10.04
N GLY A 263 8.64 -7.08 -10.62
CA GLY A 263 9.08 -8.47 -10.82
C GLY A 263 9.99 -8.71 -12.03
N GLY A 264 10.26 -7.70 -12.85
CA GLY A 264 11.07 -7.81 -14.06
C GLY A 264 12.53 -8.20 -13.80
N ARG A 265 12.90 -9.44 -14.18
CA ARG A 265 14.22 -10.07 -14.26
C ARG A 265 14.82 -10.61 -12.96
N ARG A 266 14.29 -11.72 -12.47
CA ARG A 266 15.19 -12.77 -11.94
C ARG A 266 15.95 -13.37 -13.14
N ARG A 267 17.17 -12.89 -13.40
CA ARG A 267 18.14 -13.63 -14.22
C ARG A 267 18.35 -14.98 -13.54
N THR A 268 17.88 -16.04 -14.15
CA THR A 268 18.33 -17.40 -13.87
C THR A 268 19.83 -17.43 -14.12
N SER A 269 20.60 -17.57 -13.05
CA SER A 269 22.03 -17.90 -13.14
C SER A 269 22.16 -19.19 -13.92
N PRO A 270 23.09 -19.30 -14.92
CA PRO A 270 23.38 -20.57 -15.57
C PRO A 270 23.88 -21.54 -14.51
N LYS A 271 23.31 -22.74 -14.48
CA LYS A 271 23.85 -23.86 -13.72
C LYS A 271 25.27 -24.08 -14.23
N GLU A 272 26.27 -23.86 -13.37
CA GLU A 272 27.58 -24.41 -13.55
C GLU A 272 27.44 -25.95 -13.54
N THR A 273 27.56 -26.53 -14.71
CA THR A 273 27.81 -27.96 -14.89
C THR A 273 29.25 -28.21 -14.46
N ARG A 274 29.45 -28.89 -13.34
CA ARG A 274 30.59 -29.76 -13.04
C ARG A 274 30.10 -31.17 -12.93
#